data_36cc774873b0036c2e6e0b044fd68131
#
_entry.id   36cc774873b0036c2e6e0b044fd68131
#
_cell.length_a   1.000
_cell.length_b   1.000
_cell.length_c   1.000
_cell.angle_alpha   90.00
_cell.angle_beta   90.00
_cell.angle_gamma   90.00
#
_symmetry.space_group_name_H-M   'P 1'
#
loop_
_entity.id
_entity.type
_entity.pdbx_description
1 polymer ?
#
loop_
_entity_poly.entity_id
_entity_poly.type
_entity_poly.pdbx_seq_one_letter_code
_entity_poly.pdbx_strand_id
1 'polypeptide(L)'
;MQSMTFADIKTYFQANRSRFADLAWDDPHQLSLTQRRAVGASLQTFQRGEGTGGDHLLALADQLGDADYAAAMRLFIQEEEGHANMLGQFMDKQGIPRLQTHWMHAIFRWLGRPLGLVHMVRVILTAEVVATVYYRSLYQATFSGLLQQICRRILLDEEMHLIYHCLAIRQLSPKRNWLSRWFWRQFYRAFMAGTALAVYVTCRRALRSGGYGLGRFCTAIATEYARVEEMQRPDAPLVARGGQPVATAETAGPVGAWQWPNQNLRVAR
;
A
#
# COMPACT_ATOMS: atom_id res chain seq x y z
N MET A 1 6.23 18.69 19.91
CA MET A 1 5.92 18.20 18.54
C MET A 1 4.41 18.16 18.40
N GLN A 2 3.84 18.89 17.45
CA GLN A 2 2.40 18.79 17.16
C GLN A 2 2.10 17.36 16.69
N SER A 3 1.04 16.78 17.20
CA SER A 3 0.57 15.46 16.77
C SER A 3 -0.10 15.60 15.39
N MET A 4 0.26 14.74 14.44
CA MET A 4 -0.38 14.68 13.13
C MET A 4 -1.90 14.49 13.26
N THR A 5 -2.67 15.18 12.43
CA THR A 5 -4.12 15.18 12.39
C THR A 5 -4.65 14.68 11.04
N PHE A 6 -5.95 14.40 10.94
CA PHE A 6 -6.58 14.07 9.65
C PHE A 6 -6.59 15.27 8.69
N ALA A 7 -6.60 16.50 9.19
CA ALA A 7 -6.45 17.70 8.38
C ALA A 7 -5.07 17.75 7.69
N ASP A 8 -4.00 17.36 8.40
CA ASP A 8 -2.65 17.28 7.82
C ASP A 8 -2.59 16.22 6.72
N ILE A 9 -3.18 15.04 6.95
CA ILE A 9 -3.28 13.95 5.96
C ILE A 9 -4.04 14.43 4.71
N LYS A 10 -5.21 15.05 4.90
CA LYS A 10 -6.02 15.62 3.81
C LYS A 10 -5.20 16.59 2.96
N THR A 11 -4.48 17.51 3.62
CA THR A 11 -3.63 18.50 2.94
C THR A 11 -2.53 17.82 2.13
N TYR A 12 -1.90 16.80 2.70
CA TYR A 12 -0.87 16.01 2.01
C TYR A 12 -1.43 15.34 0.75
N PHE A 13 -2.54 14.61 0.84
CA PHE A 13 -3.18 13.97 -0.32
C PHE A 13 -3.59 14.98 -1.39
N GLN A 14 -4.13 16.14 -1.00
CA GLN A 14 -4.48 17.21 -1.94
C GLN A 14 -3.28 17.74 -2.72
N ALA A 15 -2.15 17.94 -2.05
CA ALA A 15 -0.91 18.40 -2.68
C ALA A 15 -0.31 17.38 -3.65
N ASN A 16 -0.65 16.10 -3.50
CA ASN A 16 -0.10 14.98 -4.27
C ASN A 16 -0.92 14.60 -5.51
N ARG A 17 -2.10 15.17 -5.71
CA ARG A 17 -3.02 14.82 -6.81
C ARG A 17 -2.40 14.85 -8.21
N SER A 18 -1.42 15.70 -8.46
CA SER A 18 -0.79 15.87 -9.78
C SER A 18 0.44 14.99 -10.00
N ARG A 19 0.84 14.14 -9.05
CA ARG A 19 2.07 13.35 -9.14
C ARG A 19 2.13 12.33 -10.28
N PHE A 20 1.00 12.03 -10.92
CA PHE A 20 0.94 11.02 -11.99
C PHE A 20 1.21 11.59 -13.40
N ALA A 21 1.37 12.92 -13.52
CA ALA A 21 1.57 13.58 -14.80
C ALA A 21 2.95 13.30 -15.43
N ASP A 22 3.96 12.96 -14.62
CA ASP A 22 5.37 12.93 -15.04
C ASP A 22 5.88 11.52 -15.41
N LEU A 23 4.99 10.54 -15.63
CA LEU A 23 5.40 9.20 -16.04
C LEU A 23 5.78 9.16 -17.52
N ALA A 24 6.85 8.47 -17.85
CA ALA A 24 7.35 8.33 -19.22
C ALA A 24 6.49 7.34 -20.05
N TRP A 25 5.25 7.75 -20.35
CA TRP A 25 4.31 6.91 -21.11
C TRP A 25 4.75 6.64 -22.55
N ASP A 26 5.65 7.43 -23.09
CA ASP A 26 6.28 7.28 -24.40
C ASP A 26 7.42 6.25 -24.43
N ASP A 27 7.84 5.71 -23.26
CA ASP A 27 8.87 4.65 -23.18
C ASP A 27 8.52 3.50 -24.13
N PRO A 28 9.35 3.21 -25.16
CA PRO A 28 9.08 2.17 -26.15
C PRO A 28 9.31 0.76 -25.62
N HIS A 29 9.84 0.61 -24.40
CA HIS A 29 10.21 -0.70 -23.85
C HIS A 29 9.03 -1.67 -23.82
N GLN A 30 9.23 -2.83 -24.43
CA GLN A 30 8.30 -3.95 -24.37
C GLN A 30 8.88 -5.06 -23.50
N LEU A 31 8.06 -5.59 -22.60
CA LEU A 31 8.44 -6.74 -21.80
C LEU A 31 8.69 -7.96 -22.70
N SER A 32 9.84 -8.61 -22.54
CA SER A 32 10.08 -9.91 -23.17
C SER A 32 9.04 -10.95 -22.73
N LEU A 33 8.88 -12.03 -23.49
CA LEU A 33 7.98 -13.13 -23.11
C LEU A 33 8.30 -13.69 -21.73
N THR A 34 9.58 -13.78 -21.38
CA THR A 34 10.03 -14.24 -20.06
C THR A 34 9.62 -13.27 -18.95
N GLN A 35 9.84 -11.97 -19.14
CA GLN A 35 9.41 -10.94 -18.17
C GLN A 35 7.90 -10.92 -18.02
N ARG A 36 7.14 -10.96 -19.13
CA ARG A 36 5.67 -11.00 -19.12
C ARG A 36 5.14 -12.22 -18.37
N ARG A 37 5.75 -13.40 -18.56
CA ARG A 37 5.40 -14.62 -17.79
C ARG A 37 5.75 -14.51 -16.31
N ALA A 38 6.80 -13.77 -15.98
CA ALA A 38 7.20 -13.57 -14.59
C ALA A 38 6.25 -12.65 -13.84
N VAL A 39 5.90 -11.48 -14.40
CA VAL A 39 5.18 -10.42 -13.68
C VAL A 39 3.71 -10.29 -14.05
N GLY A 40 3.26 -10.80 -15.22
CA GLY A 40 1.91 -10.54 -15.75
C GLY A 40 0.78 -10.93 -14.82
N ALA A 41 0.79 -12.15 -14.30
CA ALA A 41 -0.28 -12.63 -13.41
C ALA A 41 -0.34 -11.83 -12.08
N SER A 42 0.80 -11.40 -11.55
CA SER A 42 0.83 -10.59 -10.34
C SER A 42 0.38 -9.15 -10.60
N LEU A 43 0.75 -8.57 -11.75
CA LEU A 43 0.24 -7.26 -12.19
C LEU A 43 -1.28 -7.27 -12.29
N GLN A 44 -1.85 -8.31 -12.92
CA GLN A 44 -3.31 -8.49 -12.98
C GLN A 44 -3.97 -8.54 -11.61
N THR A 45 -3.36 -9.27 -10.67
CA THR A 45 -3.87 -9.41 -9.30
C THR A 45 -3.87 -8.09 -8.57
N PHE A 46 -2.73 -7.36 -8.57
CA PHE A 46 -2.59 -6.09 -7.86
C PHE A 46 -3.38 -4.98 -8.53
N GLN A 47 -3.31 -4.83 -9.86
CA GLN A 47 -4.13 -3.86 -10.58
C GLN A 47 -5.62 -3.98 -10.25
N ARG A 48 -6.13 -5.21 -10.13
CA ARG A 48 -7.52 -5.43 -9.74
C ARG A 48 -7.76 -5.15 -8.25
N GLY A 49 -6.75 -5.36 -7.39
CA GLY A 49 -6.81 -5.09 -5.96
C GLY A 49 -6.97 -3.61 -5.64
N GLU A 50 -6.17 -2.74 -6.28
CA GLU A 50 -6.12 -1.29 -6.03
C GLU A 50 -7.48 -0.60 -6.25
N GLY A 51 -8.21 -0.91 -7.28
CA GLY A 51 -9.43 -0.19 -7.68
C GLY A 51 -10.72 -0.64 -6.99
N THR A 52 -10.73 -1.06 -5.68
CA THR A 52 -11.92 -1.74 -5.18
C THR A 52 -12.31 -1.47 -3.73
N GLY A 53 -13.61 -1.23 -3.51
CA GLY A 53 -14.22 -1.23 -2.18
C GLY A 53 -14.45 0.14 -1.55
N GLY A 54 -14.24 1.22 -2.29
CA GLY A 54 -14.34 2.59 -1.78
C GLY A 54 -15.72 2.97 -1.21
N ASP A 55 -16.81 2.61 -1.87
CA ASP A 55 -18.14 3.09 -1.50
C ASP A 55 -18.56 2.72 -0.07
N HIS A 56 -18.35 1.47 0.32
CA HIS A 56 -18.71 1.05 1.68
C HIS A 56 -17.80 1.68 2.74
N LEU A 57 -16.52 1.84 2.44
CA LEU A 57 -15.55 2.49 3.31
C LEU A 57 -15.89 3.98 3.50
N LEU A 58 -16.28 4.66 2.43
CA LEU A 58 -16.76 6.05 2.47
C LEU A 58 -18.03 6.19 3.31
N ALA A 59 -18.99 5.30 3.11
CA ALA A 59 -20.22 5.33 3.89
C ALA A 59 -19.95 5.18 5.40
N LEU A 60 -19.00 4.34 5.80
CA LEU A 60 -18.57 4.20 7.19
C LEU A 60 -17.79 5.43 7.69
N ALA A 61 -16.97 6.03 6.85
CA ALA A 61 -16.22 7.23 7.19
C ALA A 61 -17.15 8.43 7.39
N ASP A 62 -18.15 8.58 6.54
CA ASP A 62 -19.17 9.65 6.65
C ASP A 62 -20.02 9.50 7.94
N GLN A 63 -20.32 8.26 8.36
CA GLN A 63 -21.05 7.99 9.60
C GLN A 63 -20.27 8.36 10.86
N LEU A 64 -18.93 8.48 10.78
CA LEU A 64 -18.10 8.87 11.91
C LEU A 64 -18.33 10.34 12.33
N GLY A 65 -18.76 11.20 11.41
CA GLY A 65 -18.99 12.63 11.66
C GLY A 65 -17.70 13.49 11.70
N ASP A 66 -16.55 12.93 11.40
CA ASP A 66 -15.28 13.67 11.26
C ASP A 66 -15.08 14.03 9.78
N ALA A 67 -15.26 15.32 9.46
CA ALA A 67 -15.20 15.82 8.09
C ALA A 67 -13.79 15.69 7.47
N ASP A 68 -12.73 15.87 8.26
CA ASP A 68 -11.35 15.76 7.77
C ASP A 68 -10.98 14.30 7.51
N TYR A 69 -11.40 13.38 8.39
CA TYR A 69 -11.25 11.94 8.16
C TYR A 69 -11.97 11.49 6.89
N ALA A 70 -13.24 11.87 6.71
CA ALA A 70 -14.03 11.51 5.55
C ALA A 70 -13.42 12.08 4.25
N ALA A 71 -12.94 13.33 4.29
CA ALA A 71 -12.26 13.96 3.15
C ALA A 71 -10.92 13.26 2.83
N ALA A 72 -10.10 12.91 3.84
CA ALA A 72 -8.87 12.15 3.66
C ALA A 72 -9.15 10.76 3.07
N MET A 73 -10.23 10.08 3.51
CA MET A 73 -10.63 8.78 2.98
C MET A 73 -11.02 8.85 1.49
N ARG A 74 -11.73 9.89 1.07
CA ARG A 74 -12.04 10.09 -0.37
C ARG A 74 -10.79 10.28 -1.21
N LEU A 75 -9.81 11.03 -0.69
CA LEU A 75 -8.55 11.27 -1.38
C LEU A 75 -7.69 10.00 -1.45
N PHE A 76 -7.61 9.22 -0.37
CA PHE A 76 -6.98 7.92 -0.35
C PHE A 76 -7.56 7.00 -1.45
N ILE A 77 -8.89 6.87 -1.51
CA ILE A 77 -9.54 6.04 -2.54
C ILE A 77 -9.23 6.54 -3.95
N GLN A 78 -9.16 7.86 -4.17
CA GLN A 78 -8.76 8.43 -5.47
C GLN A 78 -7.30 8.10 -5.83
N GLU A 79 -6.38 8.06 -4.85
CA GLU A 79 -5.00 7.61 -5.10
C GLU A 79 -4.96 6.12 -5.47
N GLU A 80 -5.71 5.26 -4.77
CA GLU A 80 -5.84 3.84 -5.10
C GLU A 80 -6.40 3.59 -6.52
N GLU A 81 -7.43 4.34 -6.91
CA GLU A 81 -7.96 4.34 -8.29
C GLU A 81 -6.90 4.81 -9.29
N GLY A 82 -6.08 5.78 -8.92
CA GLY A 82 -4.91 6.24 -9.68
C GLY A 82 -3.89 5.13 -9.90
N HIS A 83 -3.56 4.37 -8.84
CA HIS A 83 -2.67 3.21 -8.92
C HIS A 83 -3.23 2.14 -9.88
N ALA A 84 -4.51 1.78 -9.72
CA ALA A 84 -5.20 0.84 -10.60
C ALA A 84 -5.15 1.28 -12.07
N ASN A 85 -5.34 2.59 -12.32
CA ASN A 85 -5.31 3.15 -13.67
C ASN A 85 -3.91 3.12 -14.29
N MET A 86 -2.87 3.52 -13.55
CA MET A 86 -1.48 3.47 -14.02
C MET A 86 -1.05 2.03 -14.37
N LEU A 87 -1.31 1.08 -13.46
CA LEU A 87 -1.01 -0.33 -13.71
C LEU A 87 -1.80 -0.85 -14.90
N GLY A 88 -3.08 -0.47 -15.02
CA GLY A 88 -3.93 -0.85 -16.14
C GLY A 88 -3.42 -0.33 -17.47
N GLN A 89 -3.05 0.95 -17.57
CA GLN A 89 -2.48 1.55 -18.78
C GLN A 89 -1.14 0.86 -19.16
N PHE A 90 -0.28 0.60 -18.17
CA PHE A 90 0.94 -0.16 -18.39
C PHE A 90 0.63 -1.57 -18.95
N MET A 91 -0.33 -2.28 -18.34
CA MET A 91 -0.72 -3.62 -18.80
C MET A 91 -1.25 -3.60 -20.24
N ASP A 92 -2.09 -2.63 -20.59
CA ASP A 92 -2.61 -2.46 -21.96
C ASP A 92 -1.46 -2.24 -22.95
N LYS A 93 -0.51 -1.36 -22.63
CA LYS A 93 0.69 -1.12 -23.43
C LYS A 93 1.54 -2.38 -23.63
N GLN A 94 1.55 -3.29 -22.65
CA GLN A 94 2.30 -4.54 -22.70
C GLN A 94 1.47 -5.73 -23.25
N GLY A 95 0.22 -5.52 -23.61
CA GLY A 95 -0.69 -6.58 -24.06
C GLY A 95 -0.99 -7.62 -22.96
N ILE A 96 -1.04 -7.19 -21.70
CA ILE A 96 -1.42 -8.02 -20.55
C ILE A 96 -2.90 -7.76 -20.28
N PRO A 97 -3.81 -8.74 -20.38
CA PRO A 97 -5.24 -8.53 -20.19
C PRO A 97 -5.55 -8.17 -18.74
N ARG A 98 -6.54 -7.29 -18.50
CA ARG A 98 -7.02 -6.96 -17.17
C ARG A 98 -8.00 -8.02 -16.66
N LEU A 99 -7.98 -8.29 -15.35
CA LEU A 99 -8.96 -9.19 -14.72
C LEU A 99 -10.26 -8.45 -14.43
N GLN A 100 -11.40 -9.06 -14.74
CA GLN A 100 -12.72 -8.56 -14.36
C GLN A 100 -13.04 -8.84 -12.89
N THR A 101 -12.62 -10.00 -12.38
CA THR A 101 -12.84 -10.43 -11.00
C THR A 101 -11.59 -11.13 -10.45
N HIS A 102 -11.38 -11.03 -9.15
CA HIS A 102 -10.32 -11.78 -8.46
C HIS A 102 -10.81 -12.25 -7.08
N TRP A 103 -10.51 -13.49 -6.72
CA TRP A 103 -10.99 -14.13 -5.49
C TRP A 103 -10.49 -13.45 -4.21
N MET A 104 -9.25 -12.96 -4.19
CA MET A 104 -8.70 -12.22 -3.03
C MET A 104 -9.55 -11.01 -2.70
N HIS A 105 -10.00 -10.28 -3.72
CA HIS A 105 -10.88 -9.14 -3.58
C HIS A 105 -12.22 -9.50 -2.90
N ALA A 106 -12.80 -10.65 -3.25
CA ALA A 106 -14.02 -11.12 -2.60
C ALA A 106 -13.78 -11.43 -1.11
N ILE A 107 -12.64 -12.01 -0.76
CA ILE A 107 -12.25 -12.30 0.63
C ILE A 107 -12.09 -11.01 1.43
N PHE A 108 -11.35 -10.00 0.93
CA PHE A 108 -11.18 -8.74 1.63
C PHE A 108 -12.51 -8.01 1.87
N ARG A 109 -13.40 -8.00 0.87
CA ARG A 109 -14.77 -7.45 1.03
C ARG A 109 -15.59 -8.21 2.07
N TRP A 110 -15.51 -9.53 2.06
CA TRP A 110 -16.28 -10.36 2.99
C TRP A 110 -15.78 -10.20 4.43
N LEU A 111 -14.47 -10.16 4.64
CA LEU A 111 -13.86 -9.97 5.96
C LEU A 111 -14.05 -8.56 6.52
N GLY A 112 -14.06 -7.54 5.67
CA GLY A 112 -14.14 -6.14 6.11
C GLY A 112 -15.53 -5.72 6.61
N ARG A 113 -16.61 -6.27 6.04
CA ARG A 113 -17.96 -5.77 6.25
C ARG A 113 -18.56 -5.93 7.67
N PRO A 114 -18.42 -7.06 8.38
CA PRO A 114 -19.25 -7.31 9.57
C PRO A 114 -18.78 -6.62 10.86
N LEU A 115 -17.55 -6.10 10.93
CA LEU A 115 -16.93 -5.67 12.19
C LEU A 115 -16.68 -4.15 12.30
N GLY A 116 -17.21 -3.36 11.35
CA GLY A 116 -17.15 -1.90 11.37
C GLY A 116 -15.83 -1.29 10.88
N LEU A 117 -15.79 0.06 10.90
CA LEU A 117 -14.74 0.87 10.26
C LEU A 117 -13.31 0.50 10.70
N VAL A 118 -13.05 0.43 11.99
CA VAL A 118 -11.69 0.14 12.51
C VAL A 118 -11.18 -1.22 12.05
N HIS A 119 -12.08 -2.22 11.96
CA HIS A 119 -11.70 -3.53 11.44
C HIS A 119 -11.38 -3.45 9.93
N MET A 120 -12.20 -2.73 9.14
CA MET A 120 -11.92 -2.52 7.72
C MET A 120 -10.57 -1.82 7.51
N VAL A 121 -10.29 -0.75 8.27
CA VAL A 121 -8.98 -0.05 8.20
C VAL A 121 -7.82 -1.01 8.52
N ARG A 122 -7.97 -1.93 9.46
CA ARG A 122 -6.93 -2.94 9.75
C ARG A 122 -6.76 -3.98 8.63
N VAL A 123 -7.85 -4.34 7.97
CA VAL A 123 -7.80 -5.24 6.80
C VAL A 123 -7.07 -4.53 5.64
N ILE A 124 -7.40 -3.27 5.39
CA ILE A 124 -6.72 -2.44 4.38
C ILE A 124 -5.23 -2.29 4.74
N LEU A 125 -4.90 -1.89 5.98
CA LEU A 125 -3.51 -1.79 6.43
C LEU A 125 -2.72 -3.09 6.20
N THR A 126 -3.37 -4.26 6.28
CA THR A 126 -2.73 -5.54 5.95
C THR A 126 -2.41 -5.62 4.45
N ALA A 127 -3.31 -5.15 3.59
CA ALA A 127 -3.08 -5.10 2.15
C ALA A 127 -1.95 -4.13 1.79
N GLU A 128 -1.91 -2.93 2.39
CA GLU A 128 -0.87 -1.91 2.18
C GLU A 128 0.53 -2.41 2.57
N VAL A 129 0.64 -3.09 3.72
CA VAL A 129 1.92 -3.71 4.15
C VAL A 129 2.41 -4.72 3.10
N VAL A 130 1.51 -5.54 2.58
CA VAL A 130 1.86 -6.55 1.56
C VAL A 130 2.16 -5.89 0.22
N ALA A 131 1.38 -4.88 -0.20
CA ALA A 131 1.59 -4.11 -1.42
C ALA A 131 2.95 -3.42 -1.41
N THR A 132 3.33 -2.78 -0.31
CA THR A 132 4.65 -2.16 -0.13
C THR A 132 5.80 -3.14 -0.42
N VAL A 133 5.74 -4.37 0.09
CA VAL A 133 6.78 -5.37 -0.16
C VAL A 133 6.71 -5.92 -1.59
N TYR A 134 5.50 -6.10 -2.12
CA TYR A 134 5.30 -6.54 -3.51
C TYR A 134 5.86 -5.53 -4.51
N TYR A 135 5.53 -4.24 -4.40
CA TYR A 135 6.01 -3.21 -5.34
C TYR A 135 7.52 -3.01 -5.27
N ARG A 136 8.15 -3.19 -4.11
CA ARG A 136 9.63 -3.25 -4.02
C ARG A 136 10.19 -4.43 -4.81
N SER A 137 9.56 -5.57 -4.72
CA SER A 137 9.96 -6.76 -5.47
C SER A 137 9.73 -6.58 -6.97
N LEU A 138 8.57 -6.03 -7.36
CA LEU A 138 8.23 -5.77 -8.76
C LEU A 138 9.20 -4.76 -9.40
N TYR A 139 9.57 -3.71 -8.67
CA TYR A 139 10.59 -2.76 -9.09
C TYR A 139 11.92 -3.44 -9.44
N GLN A 140 12.33 -4.43 -8.65
CA GLN A 140 13.55 -5.21 -8.88
C GLN A 140 13.38 -6.28 -9.98
N ALA A 141 12.17 -6.76 -10.21
CA ALA A 141 11.86 -7.81 -11.17
C ALA A 141 11.80 -7.33 -12.61
N THR A 142 11.70 -6.01 -12.83
CA THR A 142 11.51 -5.44 -14.17
C THR A 142 12.70 -4.63 -14.64
N PHE A 143 12.92 -4.64 -15.98
CA PHE A 143 13.85 -3.74 -16.66
C PHE A 143 13.13 -2.59 -17.40
N SER A 144 11.80 -2.53 -17.33
CA SER A 144 11.02 -1.41 -17.87
C SER A 144 11.18 -0.18 -16.99
N GLY A 145 11.74 0.90 -17.54
CA GLY A 145 11.89 2.18 -16.85
C GLY A 145 10.53 2.74 -16.42
N LEU A 146 9.50 2.62 -17.26
CA LEU A 146 8.14 3.05 -16.94
C LEU A 146 7.56 2.25 -15.75
N LEU A 147 7.68 0.91 -15.74
CA LEU A 147 7.17 0.11 -14.62
C LEU A 147 7.92 0.42 -13.33
N GLN A 148 9.23 0.68 -13.40
CA GLN A 148 10.01 1.12 -12.24
C GLN A 148 9.53 2.48 -11.72
N GLN A 149 9.20 3.43 -12.60
CA GLN A 149 8.64 4.73 -12.20
C GLN A 149 7.27 4.55 -11.53
N ILE A 150 6.39 3.72 -12.09
CA ILE A 150 5.08 3.39 -11.50
C ILE A 150 5.28 2.79 -10.11
N CYS A 151 6.13 1.77 -9.95
CA CYS A 151 6.41 1.17 -8.64
C CYS A 151 6.92 2.19 -7.62
N ARG A 152 7.83 3.10 -8.03
CA ARG A 152 8.33 4.16 -7.13
C ARG A 152 7.22 5.09 -6.68
N ARG A 153 6.34 5.47 -7.60
CA ARG A 153 5.23 6.37 -7.29
C ARG A 153 4.29 5.72 -6.29
N ILE A 154 3.82 4.51 -6.56
CA ILE A 154 2.99 3.75 -5.64
C ILE A 154 3.67 3.63 -4.26
N LEU A 155 4.94 3.26 -4.21
CA LEU A 155 5.66 3.12 -2.94
C LEU A 155 5.78 4.41 -2.12
N LEU A 156 5.79 5.59 -2.77
CA LEU A 156 5.76 6.87 -2.06
C LEU A 156 4.37 7.13 -1.44
N ASP A 157 3.32 6.81 -2.17
CA ASP A 157 1.95 6.99 -1.69
C ASP A 157 1.62 5.99 -0.58
N GLU A 158 2.08 4.73 -0.70
CA GLU A 158 1.95 3.68 0.34
C GLU A 158 2.52 4.09 1.71
N GLU A 159 3.62 4.85 1.75
CA GLU A 159 4.15 5.34 3.02
C GLU A 159 3.14 6.23 3.76
N MET A 160 2.41 7.08 3.04
CA MET A 160 1.38 7.92 3.64
C MET A 160 0.10 7.14 3.94
N HIS A 161 -0.26 6.17 3.12
CA HIS A 161 -1.38 5.26 3.38
C HIS A 161 -1.17 4.51 4.71
N LEU A 162 0.02 3.95 4.93
CA LEU A 162 0.36 3.28 6.19
C LEU A 162 0.24 4.23 7.40
N ILE A 163 0.74 5.46 7.28
CA ILE A 163 0.66 6.47 8.33
C ILE A 163 -0.80 6.87 8.61
N TYR A 164 -1.57 7.12 7.55
CA TYR A 164 -2.99 7.46 7.64
C TYR A 164 -3.79 6.38 8.36
N HIS A 165 -3.61 5.13 7.98
CA HIS A 165 -4.31 4.01 8.61
C HIS A 165 -3.85 3.77 10.05
N CYS A 166 -2.56 3.96 10.37
CA CYS A 166 -2.07 3.90 11.75
C CYS A 166 -2.68 5.01 12.61
N LEU A 167 -2.77 6.24 12.10
CA LEU A 167 -3.44 7.36 12.77
C LEU A 167 -4.92 7.05 13.02
N ALA A 168 -5.64 6.56 12.00
CA ALA A 168 -7.03 6.16 12.12
C ALA A 168 -7.23 5.07 13.19
N ILE A 169 -6.40 4.05 13.20
CA ILE A 169 -6.46 2.99 14.22
C ILE A 169 -6.21 3.55 15.63
N ARG A 170 -5.27 4.49 15.80
CA ARG A 170 -5.02 5.13 17.10
C ARG A 170 -6.24 5.87 17.61
N GLN A 171 -6.84 6.70 16.77
CA GLN A 171 -7.91 7.61 17.15
C GLN A 171 -9.27 6.92 17.26
N LEU A 172 -9.55 5.96 16.38
CA LEU A 172 -10.87 5.35 16.26
C LEU A 172 -11.00 4.00 16.98
N SER A 173 -9.89 3.41 17.47
CA SER A 173 -9.99 2.11 18.16
C SER A 173 -10.72 2.24 19.51
N PRO A 174 -11.72 1.38 19.77
CA PRO A 174 -12.42 1.38 21.04
C PRO A 174 -11.48 1.00 22.18
N LYS A 175 -11.72 1.57 23.37
CA LYS A 175 -11.04 1.15 24.58
C LYS A 175 -11.38 -0.32 24.88
N ARG A 176 -10.39 -1.17 24.99
CA ARG A 176 -10.54 -2.60 25.25
C ARG A 176 -9.71 -3.00 26.45
N ASN A 177 -10.16 -4.02 27.20
CA ASN A 177 -9.36 -4.64 28.24
C ASN A 177 -8.13 -5.37 27.65
N TRP A 178 -7.17 -5.74 28.48
CA TRP A 178 -5.89 -6.31 28.06
C TRP A 178 -6.06 -7.63 27.30
N LEU A 179 -7.00 -8.49 27.71
CA LEU A 179 -7.27 -9.80 27.09
C LEU A 179 -7.84 -9.63 25.67
N SER A 180 -8.82 -8.72 25.51
CA SER A 180 -9.39 -8.41 24.21
C SER A 180 -8.33 -7.80 23.27
N ARG A 181 -7.46 -6.91 23.77
CA ARG A 181 -6.35 -6.34 22.99
C ARG A 181 -5.37 -7.43 22.54
N TRP A 182 -5.02 -8.34 23.47
CA TRP A 182 -4.13 -9.46 23.14
C TRP A 182 -4.74 -10.36 22.06
N PHE A 183 -6.02 -10.77 22.21
CA PHE A 183 -6.73 -11.61 21.25
C PHE A 183 -6.74 -10.98 19.85
N TRP A 184 -7.16 -9.71 19.72
CA TRP A 184 -7.22 -9.03 18.44
C TRP A 184 -5.85 -8.83 17.82
N ARG A 185 -4.82 -8.59 18.62
CA ARG A 185 -3.44 -8.52 18.14
C ARG A 185 -2.99 -9.86 17.54
N GLN A 186 -3.26 -10.99 18.21
CA GLN A 186 -2.93 -12.31 17.64
C GLN A 186 -3.73 -12.61 16.38
N PHE A 187 -5.02 -12.26 16.38
CA PHE A 187 -5.88 -12.40 15.19
C PHE A 187 -5.29 -11.67 13.98
N TYR A 188 -4.92 -10.38 14.10
CA TYR A 188 -4.37 -9.63 12.97
C TYR A 188 -2.96 -10.10 12.57
N ARG A 189 -2.16 -10.61 13.49
CA ARG A 189 -0.88 -11.26 13.16
C ARG A 189 -1.09 -12.54 12.34
N ALA A 190 -2.02 -13.37 12.74
CA ALA A 190 -2.38 -14.57 11.99
C ALA A 190 -2.97 -14.21 10.62
N PHE A 191 -3.82 -13.19 10.56
CA PHE A 191 -4.39 -12.67 9.32
C PHE A 191 -3.30 -12.14 8.36
N MET A 192 -2.34 -11.36 8.87
CA MET A 192 -1.17 -10.91 8.10
C MET A 192 -0.35 -12.08 7.56
N ALA A 193 -0.05 -13.08 8.39
CA ALA A 193 0.71 -14.24 7.98
C ALA A 193 -0.02 -15.05 6.89
N GLY A 194 -1.33 -15.25 7.04
CA GLY A 194 -2.17 -15.90 6.03
C GLY A 194 -2.22 -15.13 4.71
N THR A 195 -2.39 -13.80 4.77
CA THR A 195 -2.37 -12.93 3.59
C THR A 195 -1.02 -12.96 2.89
N ALA A 196 0.07 -12.85 3.64
CA ALA A 196 1.42 -12.93 3.09
C ALA A 196 1.67 -14.27 2.38
N LEU A 197 1.26 -15.38 2.98
CA LEU A 197 1.39 -16.70 2.36
C LEU A 197 0.57 -16.81 1.08
N ALA A 198 -0.69 -16.35 1.08
CA ALA A 198 -1.56 -16.35 -0.08
C ALA A 198 -0.98 -15.52 -1.24
N VAL A 199 -0.47 -14.33 -0.95
CA VAL A 199 0.20 -13.46 -1.94
C VAL A 199 1.49 -14.09 -2.43
N TYR A 200 2.31 -14.69 -1.54
CA TYR A 200 3.52 -15.38 -1.98
C TYR A 200 3.21 -16.50 -2.97
N VAL A 201 2.24 -17.36 -2.67
CA VAL A 201 1.86 -18.46 -3.55
C VAL A 201 1.35 -17.95 -4.91
N THR A 202 0.48 -16.93 -4.90
CA THR A 202 -0.11 -16.34 -6.10
C THR A 202 0.92 -15.59 -6.96
N CYS A 203 1.80 -14.80 -6.32
CA CYS A 203 2.74 -13.89 -7.00
C CYS A 203 4.18 -14.41 -7.01
N ARG A 204 4.41 -15.69 -6.66
CA ARG A 204 5.76 -16.26 -6.45
C ARG A 204 6.74 -16.04 -7.60
N ARG A 205 6.25 -15.99 -8.85
CA ARG A 205 7.12 -15.79 -10.03
C ARG A 205 7.69 -14.37 -10.02
N ALA A 206 6.86 -13.35 -9.85
CA ALA A 206 7.28 -11.97 -9.75
C ALA A 206 8.17 -11.74 -8.53
N LEU A 207 7.77 -12.24 -7.36
CA LEU A 207 8.53 -12.13 -6.12
C LEU A 207 9.94 -12.73 -6.27
N ARG A 208 10.06 -13.94 -6.81
CA ARG A 208 11.36 -14.58 -7.04
C ARG A 208 12.20 -13.83 -8.09
N SER A 209 11.58 -13.33 -9.15
CA SER A 209 12.28 -12.52 -10.17
C SER A 209 12.83 -11.22 -9.57
N GLY A 210 12.16 -10.64 -8.57
CA GLY A 210 12.65 -9.50 -7.80
C GLY A 210 13.58 -9.88 -6.64
N GLY A 211 14.03 -11.14 -6.56
CA GLY A 211 14.96 -11.60 -5.52
C GLY A 211 14.30 -11.93 -4.17
N TYR A 212 12.96 -11.99 -4.11
CA TYR A 212 12.22 -12.33 -2.88
C TYR A 212 11.81 -13.82 -2.88
N GLY A 213 12.69 -14.70 -2.39
CA GLY A 213 12.31 -16.05 -1.96
C GLY A 213 11.39 -15.99 -0.73
N LEU A 214 10.77 -17.11 -0.35
CA LEU A 214 9.80 -17.16 0.76
C LEU A 214 10.35 -16.55 2.05
N GLY A 215 11.56 -16.94 2.47
CA GLY A 215 12.16 -16.41 3.71
C GLY A 215 12.36 -14.90 3.66
N ARG A 216 12.97 -14.36 2.58
CA ARG A 216 13.17 -12.92 2.42
C ARG A 216 11.85 -12.15 2.36
N PHE A 217 10.83 -12.70 1.68
CA PHE A 217 9.51 -12.10 1.61
C PHE A 217 8.85 -12.04 2.99
N CYS A 218 8.83 -13.16 3.72
CA CYS A 218 8.26 -13.21 5.08
C CYS A 218 9.00 -12.27 6.05
N THR A 219 10.33 -12.21 5.98
CA THR A 219 11.12 -11.27 6.80
C THR A 219 10.79 -9.82 6.45
N ALA A 220 10.67 -9.47 5.18
CA ALA A 220 10.29 -8.12 4.76
C ALA A 220 8.88 -7.72 5.24
N ILE A 221 7.91 -8.64 5.13
CA ILE A 221 6.55 -8.44 5.67
C ILE A 221 6.60 -8.27 7.19
N ALA A 222 7.31 -9.13 7.92
CA ALA A 222 7.42 -9.05 9.37
C ALA A 222 8.05 -7.73 9.84
N THR A 223 9.09 -7.26 9.14
CA THR A 223 9.74 -5.97 9.42
C THR A 223 8.78 -4.80 9.21
N GLU A 224 8.05 -4.80 8.08
CA GLU A 224 7.09 -3.74 7.78
C GLU A 224 5.92 -3.76 8.76
N TYR A 225 5.41 -4.95 9.08
CA TYR A 225 4.33 -5.11 10.04
C TYR A 225 4.73 -4.67 11.45
N ALA A 226 5.96 -4.97 11.89
CA ALA A 226 6.47 -4.48 13.18
C ALA A 226 6.53 -2.94 13.22
N ARG A 227 6.93 -2.30 12.12
CA ARG A 227 6.93 -0.83 11.99
C ARG A 227 5.52 -0.26 12.16
N VAL A 228 4.51 -0.81 11.48
CA VAL A 228 3.14 -0.35 11.62
C VAL A 228 2.52 -0.69 12.97
N GLU A 229 2.89 -1.82 13.60
CA GLU A 229 2.50 -2.11 15.00
C GLU A 229 3.06 -1.03 15.97
N GLU A 230 4.30 -0.59 15.76
CA GLU A 230 4.91 0.49 16.54
C GLU A 230 4.17 1.81 16.30
N MET A 231 3.96 2.21 15.04
CA MET A 231 3.21 3.42 14.70
C MET A 231 1.77 3.44 15.24
N GLN A 232 1.17 2.31 15.57
CA GLN A 232 -0.15 2.24 16.22
C GLN A 232 -0.12 2.52 17.72
N ARG A 233 1.04 2.60 18.37
CA ARG A 233 1.12 2.96 19.79
C ARG A 233 0.84 4.45 20.00
N PRO A 234 0.12 4.83 21.06
CA PRO A 234 -0.28 6.23 21.28
C PRO A 234 0.87 7.23 21.24
N ASP A 235 2.01 6.86 21.82
CA ASP A 235 3.15 7.76 22.02
C ASP A 235 4.25 7.60 20.95
N ALA A 236 4.09 6.67 20.02
CA ALA A 236 5.09 6.45 18.98
C ALA A 236 5.00 7.52 17.87
N PRO A 237 6.12 7.95 17.27
CA PRO A 237 6.08 8.89 16.17
C PRO A 237 5.44 8.25 14.92
N LEU A 238 4.64 9.02 14.18
CA LEU A 238 4.18 8.67 12.84
C LEU A 238 5.24 9.16 11.85
N VAL A 239 6.09 8.24 11.40
CA VAL A 239 7.24 8.59 10.56
C VAL A 239 7.27 7.73 9.31
N ALA A 240 7.62 8.37 8.19
CA ALA A 240 7.91 7.66 6.95
C ALA A 240 9.20 6.84 7.10
N ARG A 241 9.40 5.89 6.20
CA ARG A 241 10.62 5.09 6.15
C ARG A 241 11.86 5.98 6.00
N GLY A 242 12.87 5.76 6.82
CA GLY A 242 14.06 6.60 6.90
C GLY A 242 14.02 7.60 8.05
N GLY A 243 12.98 7.58 8.89
CA GLY A 243 12.90 8.37 10.12
C GLY A 243 12.63 9.86 9.90
N GLN A 244 12.27 10.27 8.67
CA GLN A 244 11.86 11.65 8.45
C GLN A 244 10.44 11.87 8.95
N PRO A 245 10.17 12.89 9.76
CA PRO A 245 8.82 13.28 10.11
C PRO A 245 8.08 13.62 8.82
N VAL A 246 6.83 13.16 8.72
CA VAL A 246 5.97 13.59 7.62
C VAL A 246 5.77 15.08 7.75
N ALA A 247 6.05 15.81 6.67
CA ALA A 247 5.89 17.26 6.62
C ALA A 247 4.44 17.63 6.97
N THR A 248 4.26 18.51 7.94
CA THR A 248 2.98 19.18 8.17
C THR A 248 2.70 20.14 7.02
N ALA A 249 1.45 20.60 6.87
CA ALA A 249 1.00 21.48 5.78
C ALA A 249 1.91 22.72 5.57
N GLU A 250 2.61 23.19 6.61
CA GLU A 250 3.55 24.32 6.54
C GLU A 250 4.91 23.95 5.93
N THR A 251 5.26 22.68 5.89
CA THR A 251 6.57 22.18 5.42
C THR A 251 6.50 21.35 4.15
N ALA A 252 5.31 21.15 3.57
CA ALA A 252 5.10 20.44 2.31
C ALA A 252 5.57 21.27 1.11
N GLY A 253 6.87 21.51 1.04
CA GLY A 253 7.53 21.82 -0.23
C GLY A 253 7.46 20.59 -1.16
N PRO A 254 7.77 20.74 -2.46
CA PRO A 254 7.87 19.60 -3.36
C PRO A 254 8.78 18.56 -2.72
N VAL A 255 8.27 17.35 -2.51
CA VAL A 255 8.97 16.27 -1.80
C VAL A 255 10.31 16.08 -2.50
N GLY A 256 11.35 16.64 -1.90
CA GLY A 256 12.72 16.51 -2.35
C GLY A 256 13.05 15.03 -2.48
N ALA A 257 13.81 14.70 -3.51
CA ALA A 257 14.20 13.37 -3.92
C ALA A 257 14.39 12.39 -2.73
N TRP A 258 13.40 11.57 -2.50
CA TRP A 258 13.48 10.52 -1.48
C TRP A 258 14.55 9.52 -1.93
N GLN A 259 15.67 9.49 -1.21
CA GLN A 259 16.73 8.52 -1.49
C GLN A 259 16.41 7.22 -0.73
N TRP A 260 16.26 6.13 -1.45
CA TRP A 260 16.17 4.80 -0.86
C TRP A 260 17.40 4.55 0.02
N PRO A 261 17.25 4.19 1.30
CA PRO A 261 18.37 3.65 2.06
C PRO A 261 18.79 2.33 1.38
N ASN A 262 20.03 2.30 0.89
CA ASN A 262 20.70 1.20 0.20
C ASN A 262 20.45 1.05 -1.32
N GLN A 263 21.04 1.94 -2.10
CA GLN A 263 21.37 1.66 -3.51
C GLN A 263 22.52 0.61 -3.67
N ASN A 264 22.96 -0.05 -2.62
CA ASN A 264 24.10 -0.98 -2.64
C ASN A 264 23.73 -2.46 -2.84
N LEU A 265 22.56 -2.78 -3.39
CA LEU A 265 22.30 -4.10 -3.91
C LEU A 265 22.67 -4.13 -5.40
N ARG A 266 23.99 -4.17 -5.69
CA ARG A 266 24.47 -4.58 -7.01
C ARG A 266 23.91 -5.98 -7.29
N VAL A 267 23.11 -6.06 -8.33
CA VAL A 267 22.74 -7.32 -8.95
C VAL A 267 24.04 -8.01 -9.35
N ALA A 268 24.36 -9.13 -8.69
CA ALA A 268 25.34 -10.04 -9.23
C ALA A 268 24.82 -10.51 -10.59
N ARG A 269 25.67 -10.33 -11.60
CA ARG A 269 25.42 -10.72 -13.00
C ARG A 269 25.32 -12.25 -13.12
#